data_5db67d6293075e96b68d8cddcb6fc980
#
_entry.id   5db67d6293075e96b68d8cddcb6fc980
#
_cell.length_a   1.000
_cell.length_b   1.000
_cell.length_c   1.000
_cell.angle_alpha   90.00
_cell.angle_beta   90.00
_cell.angle_gamma   90.00
#
_symmetry.space_group_name_H-M   'P 1'
#
loop_
_entity.id
_entity.type
_entity.pdbx_description
1 polymer ?
#
loop_
_entity_poly.entity_id
_entity_poly.type
_entity_poly.pdbx_seq_one_letter_code
_entity_poly.pdbx_strand_id
1 'polypeptide(L)'
;MKIGMICFTARGTAICRLLCRRFRDTGTESTGYVPRRFWKPEWEAEGIRPQDKSLSEWTGSMFEEKRALVFIGAVGIAVRAIAPFVRDKMTDPPVVAADEAGHFCIPLLSGHVGGANELAERMADWLQGIPVITTATDVNGVFAVDVFAARNGLCITDRKEAKEISAWLLDGGEVGFFCDSECHGAEGARDICRHNICRNSVCRHNIWITFRNSERPTLSPDKEAVFLRLVPKVVVVGVGCRKGTQPDVLERRVLEALEDSGIDPAAVKALSTIDIKSGEEAVTRLAGRYGWELRTFTSGELLAVEGEFEESEFVRSTVGVGNVCERSCTARGGRLL
;
A
#
# COMPACT_ATOMS: atom_id res chain seq x y z
N MET A 1 9.15 -2.27 4.07
CA MET A 1 9.97 -1.30 3.29
C MET A 1 11.42 -1.77 3.34
N LYS A 2 12.12 -1.79 2.19
CA LYS A 2 13.57 -2.06 2.13
C LYS A 2 14.31 -0.75 1.98
N ILE A 3 15.46 -0.58 2.65
CA ILE A 3 16.18 0.71 2.71
C ILE A 3 17.58 0.55 2.14
N GLY A 4 17.97 1.45 1.23
CA GLY A 4 19.33 1.66 0.78
C GLY A 4 19.89 2.96 1.36
N MET A 5 21.03 2.92 2.03
CA MET A 5 21.68 4.09 2.59
C MET A 5 23.05 4.31 1.95
N ILE A 6 23.41 5.54 1.66
CA ILE A 6 24.72 5.88 1.10
C ILE A 6 25.34 7.05 1.86
N CYS A 7 26.65 6.99 2.09
CA CYS A 7 27.40 8.07 2.71
C CYS A 7 28.71 8.34 1.95
N PHE A 8 29.38 9.45 2.24
CA PHE A 8 30.52 9.92 1.46
C PHE A 8 31.77 10.19 2.31
N THR A 9 31.63 10.23 3.64
CA THR A 9 32.70 10.62 4.57
C THR A 9 32.87 9.57 5.68
N ALA A 10 33.98 9.64 6.42
CA ALA A 10 34.20 8.78 7.58
C ALA A 10 33.13 9.00 8.67
N ARG A 11 32.71 10.26 8.89
CA ARG A 11 31.68 10.61 9.86
C ARG A 11 30.32 10.08 9.42
N GLY A 12 29.96 10.27 8.15
CA GLY A 12 28.75 9.68 7.56
C GLY A 12 28.75 8.14 7.62
N THR A 13 29.92 7.49 7.54
CA THR A 13 30.04 6.04 7.71
C THR A 13 29.60 5.59 9.11
N ALA A 14 29.98 6.35 10.16
CA ALA A 14 29.56 6.04 11.53
C ALA A 14 28.03 6.15 11.68
N ILE A 15 27.40 7.21 11.13
CA ILE A 15 25.94 7.38 11.09
C ILE A 15 25.29 6.24 10.31
N CYS A 16 25.79 5.90 9.13
CA CYS A 16 25.26 4.81 8.30
C CYS A 16 25.24 3.47 9.07
N ARG A 17 26.31 3.13 9.76
CA ARG A 17 26.38 1.91 10.58
C ARG A 17 25.42 1.94 11.76
N LEU A 18 25.30 3.07 12.46
CA LEU A 18 24.32 3.24 13.54
C LEU A 18 22.90 2.98 13.02
N LEU A 19 22.53 3.62 11.93
CA LEU A 19 21.19 3.45 11.35
C LEU A 19 20.94 2.01 10.86
N CYS A 20 21.91 1.34 10.22
CA CYS A 20 21.76 -0.06 9.83
C CYS A 20 21.45 -0.97 11.03
N ARG A 21 22.12 -0.76 12.17
CA ARG A 21 21.84 -1.52 13.39
C ARG A 21 20.44 -1.22 13.91
N ARG A 22 20.04 0.03 14.01
CA ARG A 22 18.70 0.44 14.47
C ARG A 22 17.59 -0.14 13.60
N PHE A 23 17.73 -0.10 12.28
CA PHE A 23 16.77 -0.71 11.36
C PHE A 23 16.67 -2.22 11.55
N ARG A 24 17.79 -2.90 11.74
CA ARG A 24 17.82 -4.34 12.03
C ARG A 24 17.09 -4.66 13.33
N ASP A 25 17.33 -3.90 14.39
CA ASP A 25 16.69 -4.09 15.70
C ASP A 25 15.16 -3.99 15.61
N THR A 26 14.65 -3.23 14.62
CA THR A 26 13.20 -3.10 14.33
C THR A 26 12.70 -4.07 13.27
N GLY A 27 13.51 -5.03 12.81
CA GLY A 27 13.14 -5.99 11.77
C GLY A 27 13.04 -5.39 10.35
N THR A 28 13.58 -4.17 10.14
CA THR A 28 13.56 -3.51 8.83
C THR A 28 14.82 -3.89 8.02
N GLU A 29 14.64 -4.43 6.81
CA GLU A 29 15.75 -4.74 5.90
C GLU A 29 16.44 -3.44 5.44
N SER A 30 17.74 -3.31 5.74
CA SER A 30 18.53 -2.15 5.34
C SER A 30 19.93 -2.55 4.88
N THR A 31 20.46 -1.80 3.91
CA THR A 31 21.83 -1.95 3.41
C THR A 31 22.51 -0.58 3.36
N GLY A 32 23.65 -0.45 4.00
CA GLY A 32 24.48 0.74 3.97
C GLY A 32 25.61 0.62 2.96
N TYR A 33 25.83 1.66 2.14
CA TYR A 33 26.91 1.74 1.18
C TYR A 33 27.89 2.83 1.60
N VAL A 34 29.13 2.44 1.84
CA VAL A 34 30.17 3.34 2.35
C VAL A 34 31.35 3.39 1.38
N PRO A 35 32.10 4.50 1.31
CA PRO A 35 33.29 4.56 0.46
C PRO A 35 34.25 3.41 0.78
N ARG A 36 34.75 2.71 -0.27
CA ARG A 36 35.64 1.54 -0.12
C ARG A 36 36.82 1.80 0.83
N ARG A 37 37.38 3.01 0.85
CA ARG A 37 38.48 3.40 1.75
C ARG A 37 38.14 3.37 3.24
N PHE A 38 36.87 3.40 3.60
CA PHE A 38 36.39 3.34 4.98
C PHE A 38 35.74 2.02 5.31
N TRP A 39 35.43 1.19 4.29
CA TRP A 39 34.78 -0.10 4.49
C TRP A 39 35.73 -1.14 5.09
N LYS A 40 35.17 -2.02 5.93
CA LYS A 40 35.87 -3.16 6.52
C LYS A 40 35.07 -4.44 6.31
N PRO A 41 35.73 -5.60 6.01
CA PRO A 41 35.05 -6.86 5.74
C PRO A 41 34.09 -7.31 6.85
N GLU A 42 34.47 -7.10 8.11
CA GLU A 42 33.63 -7.48 9.27
C GLU A 42 32.29 -6.74 9.33
N TRP A 43 32.13 -5.65 8.62
CA TRP A 43 30.85 -4.89 8.57
C TRP A 43 29.83 -5.45 7.60
N GLU A 44 30.20 -6.41 6.78
CA GLU A 44 29.25 -7.07 5.87
C GLU A 44 28.14 -7.78 6.65
N ALA A 45 28.46 -8.40 7.78
CA ALA A 45 27.48 -8.97 8.68
C ALA A 45 26.52 -7.94 9.31
N GLU A 46 26.93 -6.68 9.34
CA GLU A 46 26.09 -5.53 9.78
C GLU A 46 25.20 -4.99 8.63
N GLY A 47 25.26 -5.53 7.43
CA GLY A 47 24.56 -5.03 6.25
C GLY A 47 25.26 -3.84 5.59
N ILE A 48 26.57 -3.65 5.82
CA ILE A 48 27.37 -2.58 5.23
C ILE A 48 28.20 -3.14 4.08
N ARG A 49 28.15 -2.48 2.94
CA ARG A 49 28.85 -2.84 1.71
C ARG A 49 29.74 -1.69 1.21
N PRO A 50 30.82 -2.00 0.49
CA PRO A 50 31.58 -0.97 -0.18
C PRO A 50 30.75 -0.36 -1.32
N GLN A 51 30.89 0.96 -1.52
CA GLN A 51 30.32 1.66 -2.67
C GLN A 51 31.21 1.45 -3.88
N ASP A 52 30.83 0.54 -4.78
CA ASP A 52 31.59 0.19 -5.99
C ASP A 52 30.95 0.74 -7.27
N LYS A 53 29.67 1.07 -7.23
CA LYS A 53 28.92 1.69 -8.34
C LYS A 53 29.07 3.22 -8.31
N SER A 54 28.91 3.86 -9.44
CA SER A 54 28.72 5.31 -9.47
C SER A 54 27.45 5.70 -8.68
N LEU A 55 27.38 6.95 -8.22
CA LEU A 55 26.20 7.43 -7.49
C LEU A 55 24.93 7.34 -8.34
N SER A 56 25.02 7.61 -9.64
CA SER A 56 23.90 7.50 -10.58
C SER A 56 23.41 6.06 -10.74
N GLU A 57 24.32 5.10 -10.93
CA GLU A 57 23.97 3.68 -11.06
C GLU A 57 23.37 3.13 -9.76
N TRP A 58 23.91 3.52 -8.61
CA TRP A 58 23.35 3.15 -7.31
C TRP A 58 21.94 3.69 -7.14
N THR A 59 21.73 5.00 -7.41
CA THR A 59 20.43 5.64 -7.30
C THR A 59 19.40 4.99 -8.23
N GLY A 60 19.78 4.74 -9.50
CA GLY A 60 18.92 4.06 -10.46
C GLY A 60 18.49 2.67 -9.98
N SER A 61 19.43 1.86 -9.48
CA SER A 61 19.10 0.53 -8.93
C SER A 61 18.10 0.62 -7.77
N MET A 62 18.25 1.61 -6.87
CA MET A 62 17.34 1.78 -5.74
C MET A 62 15.92 2.18 -6.20
N PHE A 63 15.80 3.05 -7.22
CA PHE A 63 14.51 3.43 -7.80
C PHE A 63 13.83 2.23 -8.48
N GLU A 64 14.57 1.44 -9.27
CA GLU A 64 14.05 0.23 -9.92
C GLU A 64 13.53 -0.81 -8.91
N GLU A 65 14.27 -1.03 -7.83
CA GLU A 65 13.90 -1.94 -6.74
C GLU A 65 12.84 -1.35 -5.78
N LYS A 66 12.42 -0.11 -6.00
CA LYS A 66 11.49 0.63 -5.12
C LYS A 66 11.92 0.63 -3.64
N ARG A 67 13.22 0.77 -3.40
CA ARG A 67 13.79 0.88 -2.06
C ARG A 67 13.71 2.32 -1.57
N ALA A 68 13.48 2.52 -0.28
CA ALA A 68 13.70 3.82 0.33
C ALA A 68 15.19 4.21 0.25
N LEU A 69 15.48 5.46 -0.12
CA LEU A 69 16.84 5.97 -0.23
C LEU A 69 17.16 6.90 0.93
N VAL A 70 18.30 6.67 1.56
CA VAL A 70 18.85 7.57 2.59
C VAL A 70 20.24 8.05 2.14
N PHE A 71 20.37 9.36 1.96
CA PHE A 71 21.63 10.01 1.66
C PHE A 71 22.21 10.64 2.95
N ILE A 72 23.38 10.21 3.37
CA ILE A 72 24.06 10.77 4.53
C ILE A 72 25.17 11.70 4.04
N GLY A 73 24.85 12.99 3.96
CA GLY A 73 25.71 14.04 3.39
C GLY A 73 24.91 15.26 2.95
N ALA A 74 25.50 16.08 2.09
CA ALA A 74 24.86 17.31 1.63
C ALA A 74 23.59 17.05 0.79
N VAL A 75 22.51 17.74 1.11
CA VAL A 75 21.21 17.66 0.39
C VAL A 75 21.37 17.86 -1.12
N GLY A 76 22.24 18.78 -1.55
CA GLY A 76 22.47 19.01 -2.98
C GLY A 76 23.07 17.82 -3.73
N ILE A 77 23.75 16.88 -3.05
CA ILE A 77 24.20 15.62 -3.64
C ILE A 77 22.99 14.72 -3.89
N ALA A 78 22.12 14.57 -2.89
CA ALA A 78 20.91 13.77 -2.98
C ALA A 78 19.99 14.28 -4.11
N VAL A 79 19.72 15.59 -4.14
CA VAL A 79 18.86 16.21 -5.17
C VAL A 79 19.39 15.93 -6.58
N ARG A 80 20.69 16.14 -6.83
CA ARG A 80 21.28 15.85 -8.15
C ARG A 80 21.27 14.37 -8.50
N ALA A 81 21.43 13.50 -7.51
CA ALA A 81 21.43 12.06 -7.73
C ALA A 81 20.04 11.53 -8.12
N ILE A 82 18.98 12.03 -7.49
CA ILE A 82 17.61 11.55 -7.76
C ILE A 82 16.95 12.22 -8.96
N ALA A 83 17.34 13.44 -9.33
CA ALA A 83 16.67 14.24 -10.36
C ALA A 83 16.40 13.48 -11.69
N PRO A 84 17.30 12.64 -12.22
CA PRO A 84 17.05 11.89 -13.46
C PRO A 84 15.97 10.81 -13.33
N PHE A 85 15.61 10.38 -12.11
CA PHE A 85 14.74 9.23 -11.85
C PHE A 85 13.38 9.64 -11.32
N VAL A 86 13.19 10.88 -10.87
CA VAL A 86 11.91 11.39 -10.34
C VAL A 86 10.85 11.44 -11.44
N ARG A 87 9.68 10.82 -11.17
CA ARG A 87 8.56 10.73 -12.12
C ARG A 87 7.21 11.09 -11.54
N ASP A 88 6.77 10.38 -10.51
CA ASP A 88 5.43 10.54 -9.93
C ASP A 88 5.46 10.32 -8.41
N LYS A 89 4.87 11.26 -7.66
CA LYS A 89 4.82 11.23 -6.20
C LYS A 89 4.16 9.99 -5.59
N MET A 90 3.37 9.25 -6.37
CA MET A 90 2.65 8.06 -5.91
C MET A 90 3.45 6.77 -6.14
N THR A 91 4.44 6.80 -7.03
CA THR A 91 5.21 5.62 -7.43
C THR A 91 6.69 5.72 -7.10
N ASP A 92 7.21 6.92 -6.97
CA ASP A 92 8.60 7.16 -6.61
C ASP A 92 8.88 6.72 -5.17
N PRO A 93 10.03 6.10 -4.91
CA PRO A 93 10.39 5.65 -3.57
C PRO A 93 10.61 6.84 -2.61
N PRO A 94 10.46 6.63 -1.29
CA PRO A 94 10.78 7.65 -0.31
C PRO A 94 12.29 7.96 -0.31
N VAL A 95 12.62 9.26 -0.25
CA VAL A 95 13.99 9.72 -0.17
C VAL A 95 14.17 10.65 1.02
N VAL A 96 15.16 10.35 1.85
CA VAL A 96 15.56 11.17 3.01
C VAL A 96 17.02 11.52 2.89
N ALA A 97 17.38 12.77 3.20
CA ALA A 97 18.75 13.18 3.41
C ALA A 97 18.99 13.43 4.91
N ALA A 98 20.15 13.00 5.41
CA ALA A 98 20.64 13.37 6.74
C ALA A 98 22.02 14.02 6.59
N ASP A 99 22.32 15.05 7.39
CA ASP A 99 23.68 15.58 7.43
C ASP A 99 24.65 14.57 8.09
N GLU A 100 25.93 14.73 7.85
CA GLU A 100 26.95 13.79 8.36
C GLU A 100 27.17 13.83 9.88
N ALA A 101 26.55 14.80 10.57
CA ALA A 101 26.53 14.87 12.03
C ALA A 101 25.24 14.31 12.63
N GLY A 102 24.22 14.04 11.79
CA GLY A 102 22.93 13.51 12.22
C GLY A 102 22.03 14.56 12.87
N HIS A 103 22.31 15.86 12.69
CA HIS A 103 21.51 16.93 13.29
C HIS A 103 20.13 17.08 12.60
N PHE A 104 20.08 16.85 11.29
CA PHE A 104 18.87 17.06 10.51
C PHE A 104 18.55 15.81 9.66
N CYS A 105 17.29 15.41 9.67
CA CYS A 105 16.74 14.40 8.77
C CYS A 105 15.65 15.05 7.92
N ILE A 106 15.88 15.11 6.60
CA ILE A 106 15.11 15.93 5.67
C ILE A 106 14.46 15.02 4.64
N PRO A 107 13.13 14.83 4.65
CA PRO A 107 12.44 14.13 3.59
C PRO A 107 12.47 14.97 2.30
N LEU A 108 12.95 14.37 1.20
CA LEU A 108 13.10 15.05 -0.08
C LEU A 108 12.03 14.65 -1.09
N LEU A 109 11.58 13.41 -1.04
CA LEU A 109 10.63 12.85 -2.00
C LEU A 109 9.69 11.85 -1.33
N SER A 110 8.44 11.81 -1.80
CA SER A 110 7.41 10.86 -1.35
C SER A 110 7.18 10.90 0.17
N GLY A 111 7.04 12.10 0.72
CA GLY A 111 6.93 12.38 2.15
C GLY A 111 5.77 11.64 2.82
N HIS A 112 4.56 11.76 2.27
CA HIS A 112 3.32 11.18 2.82
C HIS A 112 3.17 9.70 2.46
N VAL A 113 2.65 9.42 1.27
CA VAL A 113 2.29 8.06 0.82
C VAL A 113 3.50 7.14 0.75
N GLY A 114 4.66 7.68 0.35
CA GLY A 114 5.90 6.91 0.32
C GLY A 114 6.52 6.65 1.69
N GLY A 115 6.17 7.46 2.73
CA GLY A 115 6.64 7.30 4.09
C GLY A 115 7.98 7.98 4.39
N ALA A 116 8.45 8.94 3.56
CA ALA A 116 9.72 9.62 3.83
C ALA A 116 9.65 10.50 5.09
N ASN A 117 8.49 11.08 5.43
CA ASN A 117 8.30 11.86 6.65
C ASN A 117 8.48 10.97 7.89
N GLU A 118 7.79 9.83 7.94
CA GLU A 118 7.93 8.86 9.05
C GLU A 118 9.35 8.30 9.14
N LEU A 119 10.00 8.03 8.00
CA LEU A 119 11.39 7.59 7.98
C LEU A 119 12.34 8.65 8.56
N ALA A 120 12.14 9.92 8.20
CA ALA A 120 12.92 11.04 8.70
C ALA A 120 12.73 11.24 10.22
N GLU A 121 11.49 11.14 10.71
CA GLU A 121 11.17 11.20 12.15
C GLU A 121 11.87 10.07 12.92
N ARG A 122 11.75 8.83 12.47
CA ARG A 122 12.42 7.68 13.10
C ARG A 122 13.93 7.81 13.12
N MET A 123 14.52 8.28 12.02
CA MET A 123 15.97 8.48 11.95
C MET A 123 16.41 9.61 12.88
N ALA A 124 15.68 10.72 12.91
CA ALA A 124 15.97 11.86 13.79
C ALA A 124 15.91 11.44 15.26
N ASP A 125 14.92 10.66 15.65
CA ASP A 125 14.79 10.10 17.00
C ASP A 125 16.03 9.28 17.41
N TRP A 126 16.50 8.39 16.53
CA TRP A 126 17.69 7.55 16.81
C TRP A 126 19.01 8.33 16.81
N LEU A 127 19.08 9.41 16.05
CA LEU A 127 20.23 10.28 15.95
C LEU A 127 20.19 11.44 16.97
N GLN A 128 19.09 11.59 17.70
CA GLN A 128 18.81 12.76 18.56
C GLN A 128 18.88 14.07 17.77
N GLY A 129 18.43 14.01 16.52
CA GLY A 129 18.40 15.12 15.57
C GLY A 129 16.99 15.70 15.40
N ILE A 130 16.86 16.56 14.42
CA ILE A 130 15.62 17.28 14.09
C ILE A 130 15.08 16.77 12.75
N PRO A 131 13.84 16.26 12.67
CA PRO A 131 13.18 16.00 11.41
C PRO A 131 12.68 17.32 10.80
N VAL A 132 13.07 17.61 9.56
CA VAL A 132 12.68 18.83 8.86
C VAL A 132 11.47 18.57 7.98
N ILE A 133 10.31 18.40 8.61
CA ILE A 133 9.06 18.16 7.90
C ILE A 133 8.49 19.48 7.40
N THR A 134 8.17 19.55 6.09
CA THR A 134 7.69 20.78 5.44
C THR A 134 6.32 20.63 4.79
N THR A 135 5.74 19.44 4.84
CA THR A 135 4.44 19.16 4.22
C THR A 135 3.32 19.89 4.98
N ALA A 136 2.52 20.67 4.26
CA ALA A 136 1.52 21.57 4.88
C ALA A 136 0.54 20.82 5.81
N THR A 137 0.07 19.64 5.44
CA THR A 137 -0.84 18.84 6.26
C THR A 137 -0.20 18.36 7.57
N ASP A 138 1.09 18.00 7.55
CA ASP A 138 1.81 17.60 8.76
C ASP A 138 2.11 18.79 9.67
N VAL A 139 2.60 19.90 9.09
CA VAL A 139 2.90 21.12 9.85
C VAL A 139 1.67 21.68 10.55
N ASN A 140 0.50 21.61 9.90
CA ASN A 140 -0.76 22.09 10.47
C ASN A 140 -1.55 21.02 11.26
N GLY A 141 -1.03 19.81 11.36
CA GLY A 141 -1.71 18.70 12.04
C GLY A 141 -3.05 18.31 11.41
N VAL A 142 -3.24 18.59 10.12
CA VAL A 142 -4.50 18.36 9.39
C VAL A 142 -4.58 16.93 8.91
N PHE A 143 -5.79 16.38 8.85
CA PHE A 143 -6.03 15.04 8.32
C PHE A 143 -5.60 14.94 6.84
N ALA A 144 -4.75 13.97 6.53
CA ALA A 144 -4.26 13.72 5.18
C ALA A 144 -4.92 12.45 4.61
N VAL A 145 -5.82 12.64 3.65
CA VAL A 145 -6.62 11.56 3.04
C VAL A 145 -5.75 10.49 2.39
N ASP A 146 -4.70 10.90 1.69
CA ASP A 146 -3.78 10.01 0.99
C ASP A 146 -2.94 9.16 1.95
N VAL A 147 -2.47 9.76 3.04
CA VAL A 147 -1.76 9.02 4.12
C VAL A 147 -2.70 8.03 4.80
N PHE A 148 -3.91 8.48 5.13
CA PHE A 148 -4.92 7.62 5.73
C PHE A 148 -5.25 6.43 4.83
N ALA A 149 -5.50 6.67 3.54
CA ALA A 149 -5.79 5.62 2.57
C ALA A 149 -4.61 4.63 2.44
N ALA A 150 -3.38 5.13 2.33
CA ALA A 150 -2.18 4.29 2.21
C ALA A 150 -1.95 3.42 3.46
N ARG A 151 -2.05 3.98 4.66
CA ARG A 151 -1.89 3.26 5.94
C ARG A 151 -2.92 2.16 6.13
N ASN A 152 -4.13 2.36 5.63
CA ASN A 152 -5.24 1.42 5.77
C ASN A 152 -5.44 0.51 4.53
N GLY A 153 -4.55 0.59 3.53
CA GLY A 153 -4.65 -0.22 2.30
C GLY A 153 -5.89 0.07 1.46
N LEU A 154 -6.39 1.32 1.52
CA LEU A 154 -7.56 1.77 0.80
C LEU A 154 -7.19 2.34 -0.58
N CYS A 155 -8.00 2.07 -1.58
CA CYS A 155 -7.85 2.65 -2.91
C CYS A 155 -8.63 3.98 -2.99
N ILE A 156 -7.97 5.07 -3.39
CA ILE A 156 -8.60 6.37 -3.63
C ILE A 156 -9.22 6.35 -5.03
N THR A 157 -10.54 6.54 -5.13
CA THR A 157 -11.25 6.49 -6.42
C THR A 157 -11.13 7.79 -7.23
N ASP A 158 -10.99 8.93 -6.56
CA ASP A 158 -10.83 10.24 -7.20
C ASP A 158 -9.70 11.05 -6.53
N ARG A 159 -8.59 11.20 -7.25
CA ARG A 159 -7.41 11.95 -6.78
C ARG A 159 -7.66 13.46 -6.77
N LYS A 160 -8.56 13.96 -7.61
CA LYS A 160 -8.86 15.39 -7.65
C LYS A 160 -9.66 15.77 -6.40
N GLU A 161 -10.70 15.01 -6.09
CA GLU A 161 -11.48 15.18 -4.88
C GLU A 161 -10.64 15.02 -3.61
N ALA A 162 -9.72 14.06 -3.57
CA ALA A 162 -8.79 13.91 -2.44
C ALA A 162 -7.92 15.16 -2.21
N LYS A 163 -7.51 15.85 -3.28
CA LYS A 163 -6.77 17.13 -3.19
C LYS A 163 -7.69 18.28 -2.72
N GLU A 164 -8.92 18.33 -3.22
CA GLU A 164 -9.91 19.34 -2.82
C GLU A 164 -10.25 19.20 -1.33
N ILE A 165 -10.45 17.98 -0.84
CA ILE A 165 -10.63 17.71 0.60
C ILE A 165 -9.43 18.20 1.41
N SER A 166 -8.21 17.90 0.96
CA SER A 166 -6.99 18.33 1.68
C SER A 166 -6.86 19.86 1.73
N ALA A 167 -7.17 20.55 0.62
CA ALA A 167 -7.17 22.02 0.57
C ALA A 167 -8.26 22.58 1.49
N TRP A 168 -9.47 22.03 1.43
CA TRP A 168 -10.61 22.44 2.27
C TRP A 168 -10.31 22.32 3.76
N LEU A 169 -9.68 21.22 4.17
CA LEU A 169 -9.25 21.01 5.56
C LEU A 169 -8.15 21.98 6.00
N LEU A 170 -7.21 22.34 5.11
CA LEU A 170 -6.18 23.34 5.39
C LEU A 170 -6.76 24.74 5.59
N ASP A 171 -7.88 25.05 4.90
CA ASP A 171 -8.63 26.30 5.05
C ASP A 171 -9.58 26.30 6.27
N GLY A 172 -9.53 25.25 7.10
CA GLY A 172 -10.34 25.12 8.32
C GLY A 172 -11.74 24.55 8.08
N GLY A 173 -12.03 24.03 6.89
CA GLY A 173 -13.31 23.41 6.56
C GLY A 173 -13.53 22.07 7.27
N GLU A 174 -14.78 21.64 7.36
CA GLU A 174 -15.17 20.35 7.96
C GLU A 174 -15.45 19.31 6.87
N VAL A 175 -15.11 18.05 7.15
CA VAL A 175 -15.29 16.91 6.24
C VAL A 175 -16.08 15.81 6.94
N GLY A 176 -17.14 15.33 6.28
CA GLY A 176 -17.91 14.18 6.74
C GLY A 176 -17.10 12.88 6.60
N PHE A 177 -17.29 11.94 7.52
CA PHE A 177 -16.63 10.64 7.48
C PHE A 177 -17.62 9.50 7.72
N PHE A 178 -17.70 8.60 6.77
CA PHE A 178 -18.62 7.47 6.75
C PHE A 178 -17.83 6.16 6.49
N CYS A 179 -18.28 5.10 7.13
CA CYS A 179 -17.78 3.76 6.86
C CYS A 179 -18.94 2.78 6.87
N ASP A 180 -19.07 1.98 5.81
CA ASP A 180 -20.07 0.94 5.78
C ASP A 180 -19.79 -0.12 6.83
N SER A 181 -20.86 -0.63 7.48
CA SER A 181 -20.74 -1.64 8.54
C SER A 181 -20.01 -2.92 8.09
N GLU A 182 -20.08 -3.24 6.80
CA GLU A 182 -19.41 -4.38 6.19
C GLU A 182 -17.89 -4.16 6.00
N CYS A 183 -17.41 -2.92 6.19
CA CYS A 183 -15.99 -2.52 6.09
C CYS A 183 -15.31 -2.40 7.46
N HIS A 184 -15.92 -2.91 8.54
CA HIS A 184 -15.35 -2.85 9.89
C HIS A 184 -13.94 -3.48 9.93
N GLY A 185 -12.99 -2.73 10.49
CA GLY A 185 -11.55 -3.07 10.54
C GLY A 185 -10.68 -2.28 9.54
N ALA A 186 -11.28 -1.70 8.50
CA ALA A 186 -10.58 -0.76 7.60
C ALA A 186 -10.52 0.67 8.16
N GLU A 187 -11.10 0.89 9.33
CA GLU A 187 -11.39 2.23 9.87
C GLU A 187 -10.18 2.95 10.46
N GLY A 188 -9.02 2.38 10.59
CA GLY A 188 -7.86 3.05 11.17
C GLY A 188 -8.22 4.01 12.31
N ALA A 189 -8.99 3.55 13.30
CA ALA A 189 -9.80 4.36 14.23
C ALA A 189 -9.02 5.43 15.04
N ARG A 190 -7.70 5.36 15.06
CA ARG A 190 -6.85 6.30 15.81
C ARG A 190 -6.55 7.60 15.05
N ASP A 191 -6.58 7.59 13.70
CA ASP A 191 -6.23 8.76 12.89
C ASP A 191 -7.43 9.69 12.61
N ILE A 192 -8.66 9.27 12.91
CA ILE A 192 -9.91 9.98 12.57
C ILE A 192 -10.33 10.98 13.65
N CYS A 193 -9.69 11.02 14.81
CA CYS A 193 -10.01 11.93 15.90
C CYS A 193 -9.38 13.33 15.75
N ARG A 194 -9.35 13.89 14.54
CA ARG A 194 -8.84 15.25 14.28
C ARG A 194 -9.99 16.26 14.23
N HIS A 195 -9.71 17.51 14.56
CA HIS A 195 -10.68 18.56 14.87
C HIS A 195 -11.74 18.85 13.80
N ASN A 196 -11.48 18.56 12.52
CA ASN A 196 -12.36 18.92 11.41
C ASN A 196 -13.00 17.69 10.72
N ILE A 197 -13.05 16.54 11.38
CA ILE A 197 -13.70 15.33 10.86
C ILE A 197 -15.02 15.07 11.59
N CYS A 198 -16.12 15.20 10.86
CA CYS A 198 -17.47 14.99 11.36
C CYS A 198 -17.92 13.55 11.08
N ARG A 199 -17.95 12.69 12.11
CA ARG A 199 -18.43 11.31 11.94
C ARG A 199 -19.93 11.25 11.77
N ASN A 200 -20.38 10.51 10.75
CA ASN A 200 -21.80 10.30 10.42
C ASN A 200 -22.61 11.58 10.21
N SER A 201 -21.95 12.69 9.89
CA SER A 201 -22.58 13.95 9.52
C SER A 201 -22.20 14.33 8.10
N VAL A 202 -23.18 14.64 7.27
CA VAL A 202 -22.92 15.05 5.88
C VAL A 202 -22.42 16.48 5.89
N CYS A 203 -21.26 16.70 5.28
CA CYS A 203 -20.64 17.99 5.02
C CYS A 203 -20.62 18.24 3.50
N ARG A 204 -20.09 19.39 3.09
CA ARG A 204 -19.89 19.69 1.66
C ARG A 204 -19.01 18.65 0.98
N HIS A 205 -17.89 18.28 1.63
CA HIS A 205 -16.98 17.21 1.24
C HIS A 205 -17.06 16.07 2.23
N ASN A 206 -17.07 14.84 1.75
CA ASN A 206 -17.22 13.66 2.60
C ASN A 206 -16.26 12.57 2.15
N ILE A 207 -15.76 11.80 3.11
CA ILE A 207 -14.99 10.58 2.89
C ILE A 207 -15.90 9.40 3.23
N TRP A 208 -15.97 8.43 2.32
CA TRP A 208 -16.79 7.24 2.50
C TRP A 208 -15.99 5.97 2.23
N ILE A 209 -15.81 5.17 3.26
CA ILE A 209 -15.18 3.84 3.13
C ILE A 209 -16.25 2.84 2.75
N THR A 210 -16.16 2.31 1.53
CA THR A 210 -17.10 1.32 0.99
C THR A 210 -16.43 0.47 -0.07
N PHE A 211 -16.83 -0.80 -0.16
CA PHE A 211 -16.48 -1.65 -1.30
C PHE A 211 -17.54 -1.63 -2.41
N ARG A 212 -18.65 -0.90 -2.20
CA ARG A 212 -19.75 -0.78 -3.16
C ARG A 212 -19.42 0.17 -4.31
N ASN A 213 -19.94 -0.16 -5.48
CA ASN A 213 -19.82 0.66 -6.68
C ASN A 213 -20.96 1.70 -6.78
N SER A 214 -21.22 2.44 -5.72
CA SER A 214 -22.23 3.51 -5.68
C SER A 214 -21.57 4.87 -5.49
N GLU A 215 -22.16 5.92 -6.04
CA GLU A 215 -21.59 7.28 -5.98
C GLU A 215 -21.76 7.92 -4.60
N ARG A 216 -22.74 7.49 -3.81
CA ARG A 216 -23.06 8.05 -2.49
C ARG A 216 -23.73 7.04 -1.58
N PRO A 217 -23.68 7.22 -0.26
CA PRO A 217 -24.46 6.43 0.69
C PRO A 217 -25.96 6.56 0.41
N THR A 218 -26.70 5.46 0.53
CA THR A 218 -28.15 5.43 0.29
C THR A 218 -28.95 6.41 1.16
N LEU A 219 -28.39 6.77 2.31
CA LEU A 219 -29.02 7.64 3.31
C LEU A 219 -28.66 9.12 3.20
N SER A 220 -27.89 9.55 2.18
CA SER A 220 -27.53 10.97 2.04
C SER A 220 -28.66 11.78 1.43
N PRO A 221 -29.30 12.70 2.18
CA PRO A 221 -30.38 13.55 1.66
C PRO A 221 -29.87 14.71 0.80
N ASP A 222 -28.58 15.07 0.95
CA ASP A 222 -28.00 16.23 0.27
C ASP A 222 -27.44 15.82 -1.10
N LYS A 223 -28.03 16.37 -2.16
CA LYS A 223 -27.64 16.12 -3.56
C LYS A 223 -26.40 16.89 -3.98
N GLU A 224 -26.01 17.94 -3.26
CA GLU A 224 -24.83 18.76 -3.56
C GLU A 224 -23.57 18.26 -2.83
N ALA A 225 -23.74 17.42 -1.82
CA ALA A 225 -22.64 16.84 -1.08
C ALA A 225 -21.80 15.92 -1.96
N VAL A 226 -20.49 16.11 -1.94
CA VAL A 226 -19.52 15.31 -2.68
C VAL A 226 -18.97 14.22 -1.77
N PHE A 227 -18.85 13.00 -2.31
CA PHE A 227 -18.32 11.83 -1.57
C PHE A 227 -17.11 11.25 -2.26
N LEU A 228 -15.96 11.37 -1.61
CA LEU A 228 -14.76 10.63 -1.99
C LEU A 228 -14.84 9.20 -1.47
N ARG A 229 -14.92 8.23 -2.36
CA ARG A 229 -14.85 6.83 -1.97
C ARG A 229 -13.41 6.39 -1.71
N LEU A 230 -13.22 5.71 -0.59
CA LEU A 230 -12.02 4.96 -0.25
C LEU A 230 -12.38 3.47 -0.24
N VAL A 231 -11.84 2.71 -1.17
CA VAL A 231 -12.25 1.32 -1.40
C VAL A 231 -11.26 0.35 -0.70
N PRO A 232 -11.72 -0.41 0.32
CA PRO A 232 -10.89 -1.40 0.98
C PRO A 232 -10.79 -2.68 0.14
N LYS A 233 -9.61 -3.33 0.12
CA LYS A 233 -9.40 -4.64 -0.53
C LYS A 233 -9.88 -5.76 0.40
N VAL A 234 -11.18 -6.03 0.41
CA VAL A 234 -11.82 -7.00 1.33
C VAL A 234 -12.54 -8.14 0.62
N VAL A 235 -12.79 -8.02 -0.68
CA VAL A 235 -13.57 -9.00 -1.45
C VAL A 235 -12.67 -10.12 -1.97
N VAL A 236 -13.14 -11.35 -1.85
CA VAL A 236 -12.54 -12.54 -2.48
C VAL A 236 -13.53 -13.09 -3.49
N VAL A 237 -13.09 -13.28 -4.73
CA VAL A 237 -13.92 -13.81 -5.81
C VAL A 237 -13.57 -15.27 -6.04
N GLY A 238 -14.53 -16.18 -5.82
CA GLY A 238 -14.41 -17.59 -6.12
C GLY A 238 -14.65 -17.86 -7.60
N VAL A 239 -13.69 -18.48 -8.27
CA VAL A 239 -13.78 -18.73 -9.71
C VAL A 239 -13.67 -20.23 -10.03
N GLY A 240 -14.55 -20.68 -10.92
CA GLY A 240 -14.50 -22.00 -11.55
C GLY A 240 -14.67 -21.85 -13.05
N CYS A 241 -13.86 -22.54 -13.84
CA CYS A 241 -13.98 -22.52 -15.28
C CYS A 241 -13.64 -23.89 -15.89
N ARG A 242 -14.08 -24.13 -17.12
CA ARG A 242 -13.67 -25.33 -17.88
C ARG A 242 -12.20 -25.19 -18.29
N LYS A 243 -11.55 -26.34 -18.54
CA LYS A 243 -10.19 -26.35 -19.06
C LYS A 243 -10.15 -25.64 -20.43
N GLY A 244 -9.19 -24.73 -20.62
CA GLY A 244 -9.02 -23.99 -21.87
C GLY A 244 -10.06 -22.86 -22.07
N THR A 245 -10.73 -22.40 -21.01
CA THR A 245 -11.58 -21.21 -21.08
C THR A 245 -10.77 -20.02 -21.55
N GLN A 246 -11.30 -19.27 -22.52
CA GLN A 246 -10.63 -18.07 -23.03
C GLN A 246 -10.53 -17.00 -21.92
N PRO A 247 -9.36 -16.37 -21.73
CA PRO A 247 -9.15 -15.38 -20.67
C PRO A 247 -10.17 -14.23 -20.66
N ASP A 248 -10.49 -13.69 -21.84
CA ASP A 248 -11.43 -12.56 -21.97
C ASP A 248 -12.88 -12.96 -21.60
N VAL A 249 -13.24 -14.24 -21.75
CA VAL A 249 -14.56 -14.75 -21.34
C VAL A 249 -14.66 -14.81 -19.82
N LEU A 250 -13.64 -15.34 -19.14
CA LEU A 250 -13.62 -15.37 -17.68
C LEU A 250 -13.60 -13.97 -17.09
N GLU A 251 -12.76 -13.09 -17.63
CA GLU A 251 -12.67 -11.70 -17.19
C GLU A 251 -14.02 -10.99 -17.27
N ARG A 252 -14.66 -11.04 -18.44
CA ARG A 252 -15.97 -10.41 -18.64
C ARG A 252 -16.99 -10.93 -17.62
N ARG A 253 -17.06 -12.24 -17.41
CA ARG A 253 -18.01 -12.85 -16.46
C ARG A 253 -17.77 -12.42 -15.03
N VAL A 254 -16.50 -12.30 -14.62
CA VAL A 254 -16.15 -11.82 -13.27
C VAL A 254 -16.53 -10.35 -13.11
N LEU A 255 -16.25 -9.52 -14.11
CA LEU A 255 -16.59 -8.08 -14.03
C LEU A 255 -18.11 -7.87 -14.06
N GLU A 256 -18.87 -8.59 -14.90
CA GLU A 256 -20.33 -8.59 -14.92
C GLU A 256 -20.89 -8.98 -13.52
N ALA A 257 -20.37 -10.04 -12.91
CA ALA A 257 -20.84 -10.49 -11.60
C ALA A 257 -20.53 -9.46 -10.48
N LEU A 258 -19.39 -8.77 -10.54
CA LEU A 258 -19.07 -7.70 -9.61
C LEU A 258 -20.00 -6.49 -9.80
N GLU A 259 -20.28 -6.11 -11.05
CA GLU A 259 -21.19 -5.02 -11.39
C GLU A 259 -22.63 -5.33 -10.93
N ASP A 260 -23.16 -6.52 -11.24
CA ASP A 260 -24.49 -6.98 -10.82
C ASP A 260 -24.63 -7.02 -9.29
N SER A 261 -23.54 -7.30 -8.58
CA SER A 261 -23.49 -7.31 -7.11
C SER A 261 -23.24 -5.91 -6.53
N GLY A 262 -23.06 -4.89 -7.35
CA GLY A 262 -22.72 -3.53 -6.93
C GLY A 262 -21.37 -3.43 -6.22
N ILE A 263 -20.40 -4.27 -6.59
CA ILE A 263 -19.08 -4.33 -5.97
C ILE A 263 -18.03 -3.65 -6.88
N ASP A 264 -17.24 -2.75 -6.30
CA ASP A 264 -16.14 -2.11 -7.02
C ASP A 264 -15.00 -3.12 -7.27
N PRO A 265 -14.51 -3.29 -8.52
CA PRO A 265 -13.38 -4.18 -8.80
C PRO A 265 -12.11 -3.86 -7.99
N ALA A 266 -11.92 -2.60 -7.57
CA ALA A 266 -10.82 -2.20 -6.69
C ALA A 266 -10.90 -2.83 -5.30
N ALA A 267 -12.09 -3.30 -4.88
CA ALA A 267 -12.29 -3.99 -3.61
C ALA A 267 -11.82 -5.45 -3.63
N VAL A 268 -11.53 -6.01 -4.80
CA VAL A 268 -11.10 -7.40 -4.91
C VAL A 268 -9.66 -7.53 -4.43
N LYS A 269 -9.49 -8.33 -3.39
CA LYS A 269 -8.20 -8.70 -2.80
C LYS A 269 -7.60 -9.91 -3.48
N ALA A 270 -8.45 -10.92 -3.77
CA ALA A 270 -7.97 -12.19 -4.29
C ALA A 270 -9.00 -12.88 -5.20
N LEU A 271 -8.50 -13.66 -6.15
CA LEU A 271 -9.23 -14.76 -6.80
C LEU A 271 -8.97 -16.05 -6.02
N SER A 272 -9.99 -16.85 -5.86
CA SER A 272 -9.93 -18.09 -5.11
C SER A 272 -10.45 -19.25 -5.96
N THR A 273 -9.76 -20.38 -5.97
CA THR A 273 -10.13 -21.56 -6.79
C THR A 273 -9.51 -22.85 -6.22
N ILE A 274 -9.75 -23.95 -6.88
CA ILE A 274 -9.11 -25.24 -6.58
C ILE A 274 -7.70 -25.33 -7.19
N ASP A 275 -6.78 -26.02 -6.55
CA ASP A 275 -5.35 -26.15 -6.89
C ASP A 275 -5.09 -26.63 -8.33
N ILE A 276 -5.90 -27.56 -8.84
CA ILE A 276 -5.79 -28.04 -10.23
C ILE A 276 -6.03 -26.94 -11.28
N LYS A 277 -6.53 -25.79 -10.88
CA LYS A 277 -6.74 -24.59 -11.70
C LYS A 277 -5.66 -23.53 -11.53
N SER A 278 -4.63 -23.79 -10.72
CA SER A 278 -3.54 -22.84 -10.48
C SER A 278 -2.75 -22.45 -11.74
N GLY A 279 -2.66 -23.35 -12.72
CA GLY A 279 -2.01 -23.14 -14.01
C GLY A 279 -2.96 -22.79 -15.17
N GLU A 280 -4.25 -22.59 -14.92
CA GLU A 280 -5.21 -22.23 -15.96
C GLU A 280 -4.95 -20.77 -16.44
N GLU A 281 -4.69 -20.60 -17.75
CA GLU A 281 -4.31 -19.30 -18.32
C GLU A 281 -5.35 -18.21 -18.02
N ALA A 282 -6.62 -18.52 -18.13
CA ALA A 282 -7.69 -17.57 -17.87
C ALA A 282 -7.65 -17.03 -16.43
N VAL A 283 -7.36 -17.88 -15.46
CA VAL A 283 -7.30 -17.49 -14.03
C VAL A 283 -6.03 -16.68 -13.73
N THR A 284 -4.87 -17.17 -14.18
CA THR A 284 -3.58 -16.51 -13.92
C THR A 284 -3.47 -15.15 -14.60
N ARG A 285 -3.98 -15.04 -15.85
CA ARG A 285 -4.00 -13.78 -16.60
C ARG A 285 -4.93 -12.76 -15.95
N LEU A 286 -6.11 -13.17 -15.51
CA LEU A 286 -7.04 -12.30 -14.80
C LEU A 286 -6.43 -11.78 -13.50
N ALA A 287 -5.87 -12.66 -12.67
CA ALA A 287 -5.19 -12.28 -11.43
C ALA A 287 -4.04 -11.29 -11.69
N GLY A 288 -3.19 -11.56 -12.69
CA GLY A 288 -2.07 -10.72 -13.05
C GLY A 288 -2.48 -9.35 -13.59
N ARG A 289 -3.54 -9.27 -14.41
CA ARG A 289 -4.04 -8.01 -15.00
C ARG A 289 -4.50 -7.00 -13.95
N TYR A 290 -5.19 -7.46 -12.91
CA TYR A 290 -5.73 -6.61 -11.85
C TYR A 290 -4.86 -6.57 -10.59
N GLY A 291 -3.75 -7.33 -10.56
CA GLY A 291 -2.90 -7.43 -9.38
C GLY A 291 -3.61 -8.11 -8.19
N TRP A 292 -4.57 -9.01 -8.48
CA TRP A 292 -5.26 -9.78 -7.45
C TRP A 292 -4.43 -10.98 -7.02
N GLU A 293 -4.41 -11.29 -5.73
CA GLU A 293 -3.77 -12.49 -5.20
C GLU A 293 -4.49 -13.75 -5.73
N LEU A 294 -3.75 -14.74 -6.25
CA LEU A 294 -4.35 -16.03 -6.59
C LEU A 294 -4.22 -16.98 -5.41
N ARG A 295 -5.34 -17.42 -4.87
CA ARG A 295 -5.44 -18.40 -3.78
C ARG A 295 -5.97 -19.72 -4.30
N THR A 296 -5.26 -20.79 -3.98
CA THR A 296 -5.66 -22.13 -4.39
C THR A 296 -5.80 -23.04 -3.18
N PHE A 297 -6.75 -23.95 -3.24
CA PHE A 297 -7.06 -24.90 -2.17
C PHE A 297 -7.17 -26.30 -2.77
N THR A 298 -6.74 -27.31 -2.03
CA THR A 298 -6.97 -28.70 -2.38
C THR A 298 -8.45 -29.08 -2.20
N SER A 299 -8.89 -30.15 -2.86
CA SER A 299 -10.26 -30.65 -2.66
C SER A 299 -10.54 -31.01 -1.20
N GLY A 300 -9.55 -31.52 -0.47
CA GLY A 300 -9.66 -31.83 0.95
C GLY A 300 -9.88 -30.58 1.82
N GLU A 301 -9.13 -29.51 1.57
CA GLU A 301 -9.32 -28.22 2.26
C GLU A 301 -10.70 -27.64 1.98
N LEU A 302 -11.19 -27.73 0.73
CA LEU A 302 -12.52 -27.23 0.38
C LEU A 302 -13.65 -28.07 1.01
N LEU A 303 -13.49 -29.39 1.13
CA LEU A 303 -14.45 -30.26 1.82
C LEU A 303 -14.51 -29.98 3.32
N ALA A 304 -13.40 -29.56 3.92
CA ALA A 304 -13.34 -29.22 5.35
C ALA A 304 -14.00 -27.89 5.70
N VAL A 305 -14.36 -27.08 4.70
CA VAL A 305 -15.07 -25.80 4.93
C VAL A 305 -16.51 -26.09 5.36
N GLU A 306 -16.87 -25.67 6.57
CA GLU A 306 -18.22 -25.78 7.10
C GLU A 306 -19.14 -24.72 6.50
N GLY A 307 -20.38 -25.08 6.21
CA GLY A 307 -21.41 -24.19 5.65
C GLY A 307 -22.38 -24.91 4.74
N GLU A 308 -23.45 -24.23 4.39
CA GLU A 308 -24.41 -24.68 3.36
C GLU A 308 -23.97 -24.07 2.02
N PHE A 309 -23.75 -24.95 1.02
CA PHE A 309 -23.25 -24.58 -0.30
C PHE A 309 -24.09 -25.23 -1.38
N GLU A 310 -24.26 -24.58 -2.52
CA GLU A 310 -24.90 -25.21 -3.67
C GLU A 310 -24.01 -26.31 -4.26
N GLU A 311 -24.47 -27.55 -4.21
CA GLU A 311 -23.67 -28.69 -4.62
C GLU A 311 -23.98 -29.10 -6.06
N SER A 312 -22.95 -29.31 -6.88
CA SER A 312 -23.02 -29.82 -8.25
C SER A 312 -22.41 -31.20 -8.35
N GLU A 313 -23.21 -32.22 -8.76
CA GLU A 313 -22.71 -33.58 -8.99
C GLU A 313 -21.64 -33.61 -10.08
N PHE A 314 -21.78 -32.79 -11.12
CA PHE A 314 -20.81 -32.70 -12.20
C PHE A 314 -19.46 -32.17 -11.66
N VAL A 315 -19.45 -31.13 -10.82
CA VAL A 315 -18.24 -30.59 -10.22
C VAL A 315 -17.64 -31.63 -9.27
N ARG A 316 -18.46 -32.29 -8.45
CA ARG A 316 -18.03 -33.34 -7.52
C ARG A 316 -17.35 -34.50 -8.23
N SER A 317 -17.93 -34.99 -9.34
CA SER A 317 -17.34 -36.09 -10.14
C SER A 317 -16.01 -35.68 -10.81
N THR A 318 -15.82 -34.37 -11.08
CA THR A 318 -14.65 -33.88 -11.80
C THR A 318 -13.46 -33.54 -10.87
N VAL A 319 -13.75 -32.93 -9.72
CA VAL A 319 -12.70 -32.35 -8.84
C VAL A 319 -12.82 -32.82 -7.39
N GLY A 320 -13.72 -33.74 -7.07
CA GLY A 320 -13.89 -34.33 -5.76
C GLY A 320 -14.66 -33.47 -4.74
N VAL A 321 -15.07 -32.26 -5.10
CA VAL A 321 -15.89 -31.38 -4.26
C VAL A 321 -17.01 -30.76 -5.07
N GLY A 322 -18.24 -30.68 -4.51
CA GLY A 322 -19.41 -30.25 -5.25
C GLY A 322 -19.54 -28.75 -5.49
N ASN A 323 -18.80 -27.95 -4.75
CA ASN A 323 -18.72 -26.49 -4.92
C ASN A 323 -17.31 -25.98 -4.68
N VAL A 324 -16.70 -25.38 -5.70
CA VAL A 324 -15.35 -24.78 -5.61
C VAL A 324 -15.46 -23.30 -5.26
N CYS A 325 -16.36 -22.56 -5.92
CA CYS A 325 -16.39 -21.11 -5.85
C CYS A 325 -16.72 -20.60 -4.43
N GLU A 326 -17.85 -21.00 -3.89
CA GLU A 326 -18.30 -20.55 -2.57
C GLU A 326 -17.39 -21.05 -1.45
N ARG A 327 -17.01 -22.35 -1.49
CA ARG A 327 -16.11 -22.93 -0.49
C ARG A 327 -14.74 -22.27 -0.48
N SER A 328 -14.18 -21.94 -1.64
CA SER A 328 -12.87 -21.29 -1.71
C SER A 328 -12.89 -19.84 -1.22
N CYS A 329 -14.01 -19.12 -1.36
CA CYS A 329 -14.18 -17.77 -0.81
C CYS A 329 -14.23 -17.77 0.72
N THR A 330 -14.89 -18.79 1.30
CA THR A 330 -15.14 -18.87 2.76
C THR A 330 -14.04 -19.61 3.52
N ALA A 331 -13.16 -20.33 2.83
CA ALA A 331 -12.09 -21.17 3.41
C ALA A 331 -11.16 -20.45 4.41
N ARG A 332 -11.13 -19.13 4.43
CA ARG A 332 -10.35 -18.31 5.40
C ARG A 332 -11.23 -17.37 6.23
N GLY A 333 -12.46 -17.79 6.53
CA GLY A 333 -13.40 -17.04 7.38
C GLY A 333 -14.15 -15.93 6.63
N GLY A 334 -14.28 -16.03 5.31
CA GLY A 334 -15.13 -15.15 4.51
C GLY A 334 -16.63 -15.42 4.74
N ARG A 335 -17.46 -14.41 4.46
CA ARG A 335 -18.92 -14.51 4.36
C ARG A 335 -19.31 -14.40 2.89
N LEU A 336 -20.25 -15.21 2.43
CA LEU A 336 -20.86 -15.05 1.11
C LEU A 336 -21.70 -13.77 1.06
N LEU A 337 -21.58 -13.04 -0.04
CA LEU A 337 -22.32 -11.80 -0.30
C LEU A 337 -23.51 -12.06 -1.24
#